data_16a62490150230ed6242a3d515d3c0ee
#
_entry.id   16a62490150230ed6242a3d515d3c0ee
#
_cell.length_a   1.000
_cell.length_b   1.000
_cell.length_c   1.000
_cell.angle_alpha   90.00
_cell.angle_beta   90.00
_cell.angle_gamma   90.00
#
_symmetry.space_group_name_H-M   'P 1'
#
loop_
_entity.id
_entity.type
_entity.pdbx_description
1 polymer ?
#
loop_
_entity_poly.entity_id
_entity_poly.type
_entity_poly.pdbx_seq_one_letter_code
_entity_poly.pdbx_strand_id
1 'polypeptide(L)'
;RRRHLVEGHVELANEALGTVAGSYILAEAVIERLGKRIDPIVLAALLKDPELSLADAEAALQSAQRLMALSRVPGLVIEPHYDQKNETQVLAIKRMQHGNLRVGYLDNDFLGSGDYAQIRQTAQVLHGLLGHGAFVKRGEHDRRITEVKEALDWLLEEVKKGVSIQRYKGLGEMNPEQ
;
A
#
# COMPACT_ATOMS: atom_id res chain seq x y z
N ARG A 1 -14.56 -28.96 -19.91
CA ARG A 1 -13.87 -27.71 -20.31
C ARG A 1 -13.89 -26.62 -19.23
N ARG A 2 -14.92 -26.50 -18.36
CA ARG A 2 -14.96 -25.50 -17.29
C ARG A 2 -14.03 -25.85 -16.08
N ARG A 3 -13.81 -27.12 -15.77
CA ARG A 3 -12.93 -27.54 -14.67
C ARG A 3 -11.43 -27.22 -14.94
N HIS A 4 -10.95 -27.46 -16.16
CA HIS A 4 -9.55 -27.18 -16.51
C HIS A 4 -9.23 -25.69 -16.54
N LEU A 5 -10.18 -24.83 -16.89
CA LEU A 5 -10.02 -23.37 -16.86
C LEU A 5 -9.94 -22.83 -15.43
N VAL A 6 -10.68 -23.43 -14.50
CA VAL A 6 -10.69 -23.03 -13.09
C VAL A 6 -9.38 -23.50 -12.39
N GLU A 7 -8.88 -24.69 -12.70
CA GLU A 7 -7.63 -25.21 -12.14
C GLU A 7 -6.40 -24.40 -12.62
N GLY A 8 -6.35 -24.06 -13.91
CA GLY A 8 -5.30 -23.23 -14.46
C GLY A 8 -5.26 -21.81 -13.91
N HIS A 9 -6.43 -21.23 -13.63
CA HIS A 9 -6.52 -19.91 -12.99
C HIS A 9 -6.11 -19.94 -11.52
N VAL A 10 -6.38 -21.02 -10.80
CA VAL A 10 -5.99 -21.20 -9.40
C VAL A 10 -4.47 -21.37 -9.27
N GLU A 11 -3.82 -22.12 -10.16
CA GLU A 11 -2.37 -22.28 -10.14
C GLU A 11 -1.62 -20.99 -10.46
N LEU A 12 -2.04 -20.27 -11.51
CA LEU A 12 -1.50 -18.94 -11.85
C LEU A 12 -1.70 -17.94 -10.72
N ALA A 13 -2.86 -17.97 -10.06
CA ALA A 13 -3.15 -17.12 -8.91
C ALA A 13 -2.25 -17.45 -7.72
N ASN A 14 -1.95 -18.72 -7.46
CA ASN A 14 -1.09 -19.14 -6.35
C ASN A 14 0.37 -18.72 -6.56
N GLU A 15 0.92 -18.90 -7.77
CA GLU A 15 2.28 -18.45 -8.11
C GLU A 15 2.40 -16.92 -8.04
N ALA A 16 1.43 -16.21 -8.60
CA ALA A 16 1.37 -14.76 -8.56
C ALA A 16 1.23 -14.25 -7.12
N LEU A 17 0.39 -14.86 -6.28
CA LEU A 17 0.26 -14.53 -4.86
C LEU A 17 1.55 -14.80 -4.09
N GLY A 18 2.31 -15.85 -4.42
CA GLY A 18 3.61 -16.11 -3.83
C GLY A 18 4.63 -15.02 -4.12
N THR A 19 4.68 -14.53 -5.35
CA THR A 19 5.55 -13.41 -5.76
C THR A 19 5.15 -12.12 -5.05
N VAL A 20 3.86 -11.84 -4.97
CA VAL A 20 3.32 -10.66 -4.29
C VAL A 20 3.58 -10.74 -2.79
N ALA A 21 3.40 -11.91 -2.19
CA ALA A 21 3.67 -12.10 -0.75
C ALA A 21 5.12 -11.76 -0.40
N GLY A 22 6.08 -12.15 -1.24
CA GLY A 22 7.49 -11.78 -1.05
C GLY A 22 7.73 -10.27 -1.08
N SER A 23 7.18 -9.58 -2.07
CA SER A 23 7.26 -8.12 -2.18
C SER A 23 6.54 -7.43 -1.03
N TYR A 24 5.36 -7.94 -0.64
CA TYR A 24 4.57 -7.39 0.47
C TYR A 24 5.30 -7.49 1.82
N ILE A 25 6.00 -8.59 2.09
CA ILE A 25 6.80 -8.77 3.31
C ILE A 25 7.86 -7.67 3.43
N LEU A 26 8.53 -7.35 2.32
CA LEU A 26 9.53 -6.28 2.29
C LEU A 26 8.89 -4.89 2.53
N ALA A 27 7.75 -4.63 1.91
CA ALA A 27 7.01 -3.39 2.11
C ALA A 27 6.48 -3.27 3.55
N GLU A 28 5.98 -4.36 4.12
CA GLU A 28 5.52 -4.40 5.52
C GLU A 28 6.64 -4.08 6.49
N ALA A 29 7.85 -4.61 6.26
CA ALA A 29 9.03 -4.29 7.07
C ALA A 29 9.38 -2.80 7.01
N VAL A 30 9.29 -2.19 5.82
CA VAL A 30 9.46 -0.74 5.64
C VAL A 30 8.40 0.03 6.42
N ILE A 31 7.14 -0.35 6.31
CA ILE A 31 6.02 0.32 6.98
C ILE A 31 6.16 0.20 8.51
N GLU A 32 6.55 -0.96 9.02
CA GLU A 32 6.77 -1.15 10.45
C GLU A 32 7.89 -0.26 10.98
N ARG A 33 9.01 -0.18 10.27
CA ARG A 33 10.15 0.66 10.66
C ARG A 33 9.83 2.14 10.59
N LEU A 34 9.24 2.61 9.48
CA LEU A 34 8.86 4.01 9.30
C LEU A 34 7.63 4.39 10.13
N GLY A 35 6.81 3.44 10.50
CA GLY A 35 5.58 3.64 11.28
C GLY A 35 5.80 4.26 12.65
N LYS A 36 7.03 4.29 13.13
CA LYS A 36 7.41 4.98 14.37
C LYS A 36 7.37 6.50 14.24
N ARG A 37 7.56 7.03 13.05
CA ARG A 37 7.60 8.48 12.78
C ARG A 37 6.57 8.96 11.75
N ILE A 38 6.06 8.06 10.91
CA ILE A 38 5.02 8.35 9.91
C ILE A 38 3.86 7.40 10.16
N ASP A 39 2.63 7.89 10.11
CA ASP A 39 1.45 7.06 10.38
C ASP A 39 1.44 5.82 9.48
N PRO A 40 1.47 4.61 10.06
CA PRO A 40 1.53 3.38 9.27
C PRO A 40 0.30 3.17 8.39
N ILE A 41 -0.85 3.73 8.75
CA ILE A 41 -2.07 3.64 7.92
C ILE A 41 -1.88 4.41 6.62
N VAL A 42 -1.22 5.55 6.65
CA VAL A 42 -0.90 6.35 5.46
C VAL A 42 0.14 5.63 4.60
N LEU A 43 1.17 5.05 5.22
CA LEU A 43 2.17 4.26 4.50
C LEU A 43 1.53 3.05 3.80
N ALA A 44 0.61 2.36 4.47
CA ALA A 44 -0.13 1.25 3.89
C ALA A 44 -1.04 1.70 2.73
N ALA A 45 -1.61 2.90 2.81
CA ALA A 45 -2.42 3.46 1.73
C ALA A 45 -1.61 3.67 0.44
N LEU A 46 -0.30 3.92 0.55
CA LEU A 46 0.59 4.03 -0.61
C LEU A 46 0.72 2.72 -1.40
N LEU A 47 0.42 1.58 -0.80
CA LEU A 47 0.36 0.30 -1.53
C LEU A 47 -0.79 0.25 -2.52
N LYS A 48 -1.85 1.02 -2.28
CA LYS A 48 -3.00 1.11 -3.19
C LYS A 48 -2.74 2.09 -4.32
N ASP A 49 -2.13 3.23 -4.02
CA ASP A 49 -1.72 4.25 -4.99
C ASP A 49 -0.48 4.97 -4.45
N PRO A 50 0.71 4.66 -4.96
CA PRO A 50 1.95 5.23 -4.47
C PRO A 50 2.27 6.60 -5.08
N GLU A 51 1.43 7.14 -5.95
CA GLU A 51 1.70 8.40 -6.63
C GLU A 51 1.71 9.57 -5.64
N LEU A 52 2.87 10.21 -5.54
CA LEU A 52 3.10 11.40 -4.73
C LEU A 52 3.89 12.43 -5.54
N SER A 53 3.46 13.66 -5.50
CA SER A 53 4.21 14.77 -6.09
C SER A 53 4.27 15.94 -5.12
N LEU A 54 5.48 16.43 -4.88
CA LEU A 54 5.77 17.62 -4.08
C LEU A 54 6.38 18.73 -4.97
N ALA A 55 6.15 18.67 -6.28
CA ALA A 55 6.73 19.58 -7.25
C ALA A 55 6.29 21.03 -7.05
N ASP A 56 5.04 21.24 -6.67
CA ASP A 56 4.45 22.54 -6.36
C ASP A 56 3.33 22.40 -5.32
N ALA A 57 2.75 23.51 -4.90
CA ALA A 57 1.70 23.54 -3.89
C ALA A 57 0.44 22.78 -4.34
N GLU A 58 0.07 22.88 -5.61
CA GLU A 58 -1.11 22.22 -6.16
C GLU A 58 -0.93 20.70 -6.20
N ALA A 59 0.23 20.22 -6.68
CA ALA A 59 0.56 18.80 -6.71
C ALA A 59 0.60 18.20 -5.31
N ALA A 60 1.18 18.94 -4.35
CA ALA A 60 1.21 18.53 -2.94
C ALA A 60 -0.21 18.43 -2.36
N LEU A 61 -1.08 19.39 -2.64
CA LEU A 61 -2.48 19.37 -2.18
C LEU A 61 -3.25 18.19 -2.76
N GLN A 62 -3.11 17.92 -4.05
CA GLN A 62 -3.74 16.77 -4.72
C GLN A 62 -3.26 15.45 -4.12
N SER A 63 -1.95 15.32 -3.87
CA SER A 63 -1.37 14.15 -3.22
C SER A 63 -1.92 13.95 -1.81
N ALA A 64 -2.04 15.03 -1.03
CA ALA A 64 -2.61 14.99 0.32
C ALA A 64 -4.07 14.52 0.31
N GLN A 65 -4.88 15.07 -0.57
CA GLN A 65 -6.30 14.72 -0.69
C GLN A 65 -6.48 13.26 -1.10
N ARG A 66 -5.68 12.80 -2.04
CA ARG A 66 -5.70 11.40 -2.49
C ARG A 66 -5.32 10.42 -1.37
N LEU A 67 -4.28 10.73 -0.61
CA LEU A 67 -3.86 9.91 0.53
C LEU A 67 -4.92 9.87 1.64
N MET A 68 -5.54 11.00 1.94
CA MET A 68 -6.64 11.01 2.91
C MET A 68 -7.81 10.13 2.47
N ALA A 69 -8.18 10.21 1.20
CA ALA A 69 -9.25 9.39 0.63
C ALA A 69 -8.92 7.88 0.67
N LEU A 70 -7.67 7.52 0.40
CA LEU A 70 -7.21 6.13 0.42
C LEU A 70 -7.09 5.57 1.84
N SER A 71 -6.70 6.41 2.79
CA SER A 71 -6.46 5.99 4.18
C SER A 71 -7.74 5.73 4.96
N ARG A 72 -8.81 6.48 4.70
CA ARG A 72 -10.16 6.32 5.28
C ARG A 72 -10.16 6.21 6.81
N VAL A 73 -9.41 7.07 7.48
CA VAL A 73 -9.31 7.07 8.94
C VAL A 73 -9.94 8.34 9.50
N PRO A 74 -10.88 8.23 10.44
CA PRO A 74 -11.43 9.41 11.11
C PRO A 74 -10.34 10.17 11.86
N GLY A 75 -10.36 11.50 11.76
CA GLY A 75 -9.40 12.36 12.45
C GLY A 75 -8.03 12.45 11.80
N LEU A 76 -7.82 11.80 10.67
CA LEU A 76 -6.60 11.95 9.88
C LEU A 76 -6.67 13.23 9.06
N VAL A 77 -5.64 14.07 9.19
CA VAL A 77 -5.46 15.28 8.37
C VAL A 77 -4.10 15.20 7.69
N ILE A 78 -4.07 15.35 6.37
CA ILE A 78 -2.85 15.47 5.59
C ILE A 78 -2.88 16.81 4.89
N GLU A 79 -1.88 17.64 5.15
CA GLU A 79 -1.80 19.02 4.67
C GLU A 79 -0.44 19.27 4.01
N PRO A 80 -0.40 19.96 2.85
CA PRO A 80 0.87 20.45 2.34
C PRO A 80 1.38 21.61 3.20
N HIS A 81 2.68 21.60 3.45
CA HIS A 81 3.41 22.70 4.08
C HIS A 81 4.60 23.08 3.23
N TYR A 82 4.90 24.37 3.18
CA TYR A 82 6.13 24.82 2.54
C TYR A 82 7.27 24.86 3.57
N ASP A 83 8.30 24.08 3.31
CA ASP A 83 9.52 24.08 4.10
C ASP A 83 10.46 25.16 3.58
N GLN A 84 10.54 26.29 4.30
CA GLN A 84 11.35 27.44 3.91
C GLN A 84 12.86 27.12 3.92
N LYS A 85 13.30 26.24 4.81
CA LYS A 85 14.71 25.87 4.94
C LYS A 85 15.23 25.14 3.71
N ASN A 86 14.44 24.21 3.20
CA ASN A 86 14.79 23.39 2.04
C ASN A 86 14.13 23.87 0.74
N GLU A 87 13.30 24.91 0.83
CA GLU A 87 12.55 25.47 -0.30
C GLU A 87 11.74 24.42 -1.07
N THR A 88 11.09 23.51 -0.32
CA THR A 88 10.32 22.41 -0.88
C THR A 88 8.95 22.30 -0.22
N GLN A 89 8.02 21.66 -0.91
CA GLN A 89 6.75 21.23 -0.32
C GLN A 89 6.98 19.96 0.48
N VAL A 90 6.27 19.84 1.61
CA VAL A 90 6.19 18.61 2.40
C VAL A 90 4.72 18.31 2.72
N LEU A 91 4.40 17.06 3.01
CA LEU A 91 3.08 16.69 3.51
C LEU A 91 3.16 16.45 5.01
N ALA A 92 2.41 17.22 5.78
CA ALA A 92 2.24 16.99 7.22
C ALA A 92 1.07 16.03 7.44
N ILE A 93 1.33 14.92 8.11
CA ILE A 93 0.35 13.90 8.44
C ILE A 93 0.05 13.99 9.92
N LYS A 94 -1.20 14.32 10.28
CA LYS A 94 -1.63 14.56 11.65
C LYS A 94 -2.79 13.66 12.01
N ARG A 95 -2.68 12.98 13.15
CA ARG A 95 -3.77 12.17 13.70
C ARG A 95 -3.70 12.14 15.21
N MET A 96 -4.87 12.29 15.86
CA MET A 96 -4.98 12.09 17.31
C MET A 96 -4.93 10.60 17.64
N GLN A 97 -4.02 10.21 18.52
CA GLN A 97 -3.93 8.86 19.05
C GLN A 97 -3.79 8.92 20.57
N HIS A 98 -4.68 8.25 21.26
CA HIS A 98 -4.64 8.14 22.75
C HIS A 98 -4.51 9.51 23.45
N GLY A 99 -5.22 10.51 22.95
CA GLY A 99 -5.19 11.87 23.48
C GLY A 99 -4.00 12.72 23.05
N ASN A 100 -3.06 12.18 22.29
CA ASN A 100 -1.88 12.88 21.79
C ASN A 100 -1.95 13.09 20.29
N LEU A 101 -1.54 14.27 19.83
CA LEU A 101 -1.41 14.56 18.40
C LEU A 101 -0.12 13.94 17.88
N ARG A 102 -0.26 13.01 16.95
CA ARG A 102 0.86 12.43 16.24
C ARG A 102 1.06 13.17 14.92
N VAL A 103 2.28 13.64 14.68
CA VAL A 103 2.64 14.37 13.45
C VAL A 103 3.82 13.67 12.78
N GLY A 104 3.71 13.43 11.50
CA GLY A 104 4.78 12.93 10.65
C GLY A 104 4.83 13.71 9.34
N TYR A 105 5.92 13.58 8.60
CA TYR A 105 6.13 14.31 7.35
C TYR A 105 6.57 13.38 6.23
N LEU A 106 6.01 13.60 5.04
CA LEU A 106 6.52 13.06 3.80
C LEU A 106 7.20 14.20 3.04
N ASP A 107 8.47 14.01 2.73
CA ASP A 107 9.32 15.00 2.09
C ASP A 107 9.99 14.42 0.84
N ASN A 108 10.82 15.23 0.17
CA ASN A 108 11.56 14.78 -1.00
C ASN A 108 12.60 13.72 -0.67
N ASP A 109 13.16 13.72 0.53
CA ASP A 109 14.08 12.66 0.97
C ASP A 109 13.38 11.31 1.01
N PHE A 110 12.14 11.28 1.50
CA PHE A 110 11.31 10.07 1.45
C PHE A 110 11.04 9.63 0.01
N LEU A 111 10.66 10.57 -0.87
CA LEU A 111 10.37 10.25 -2.28
C LEU A 111 11.59 9.70 -3.03
N GLY A 112 12.79 10.11 -2.66
CA GLY A 112 14.04 9.61 -3.22
C GLY A 112 14.60 8.38 -2.50
N SER A 113 13.94 7.88 -1.47
CA SER A 113 14.46 6.79 -0.65
C SER A 113 14.21 5.41 -1.25
N GLY A 114 15.04 4.44 -0.84
CA GLY A 114 14.81 3.03 -1.15
C GLY A 114 13.54 2.48 -0.51
N ASP A 115 13.11 3.04 0.61
CA ASP A 115 11.87 2.67 1.28
C ASP A 115 10.64 2.99 0.44
N TYR A 116 10.57 4.18 -0.11
CA TYR A 116 9.49 4.55 -1.04
C TYR A 116 9.55 3.72 -2.33
N ALA A 117 10.75 3.45 -2.85
CA ALA A 117 10.93 2.59 -4.02
C ALA A 117 10.38 1.18 -3.77
N GLN A 118 10.58 0.61 -2.58
CA GLN A 118 10.03 -0.70 -2.22
C GLN A 118 8.51 -0.67 -2.15
N ILE A 119 7.91 0.37 -1.57
CA ILE A 119 6.45 0.54 -1.54
C ILE A 119 5.89 0.65 -2.96
N ARG A 120 6.52 1.44 -3.82
CA ARG A 120 6.13 1.58 -5.24
C ARG A 120 6.21 0.26 -5.99
N GLN A 121 7.28 -0.48 -5.81
CA GLN A 121 7.46 -1.79 -6.45
C GLN A 121 6.35 -2.77 -6.02
N THR A 122 6.05 -2.82 -4.75
CA THR A 122 4.97 -3.67 -4.23
C THR A 122 3.61 -3.23 -4.77
N ALA A 123 3.34 -1.94 -4.83
CA ALA A 123 2.12 -1.41 -5.44
C ALA A 123 1.99 -1.81 -6.92
N GLN A 124 3.08 -1.75 -7.68
CA GLN A 124 3.11 -2.16 -9.08
C GLN A 124 2.81 -3.65 -9.24
N VAL A 125 3.35 -4.49 -8.38
CA VAL A 125 3.09 -5.94 -8.41
C VAL A 125 1.62 -6.23 -8.06
N LEU A 126 1.05 -5.54 -7.08
CA LEU A 126 -0.38 -5.64 -6.73
C LEU A 126 -1.28 -5.24 -7.90
N HIS A 127 -0.98 -4.11 -8.54
CA HIS A 127 -1.74 -3.65 -9.72
C HIS A 127 -1.58 -4.59 -10.91
N GLY A 128 -0.39 -5.17 -11.09
CA GLY A 128 -0.14 -6.16 -12.12
C GLY A 128 -1.00 -7.41 -11.97
N LEU A 129 -1.19 -7.89 -10.73
CA LEU A 129 -2.08 -9.01 -10.45
C LEU A 129 -3.53 -8.71 -10.83
N LEU A 130 -4.01 -7.51 -10.54
CA LEU A 130 -5.36 -7.09 -10.90
C LEU A 130 -5.54 -7.00 -12.42
N GLY A 131 -4.50 -6.54 -13.14
CA GLY A 131 -4.50 -6.45 -14.60
C GLY A 131 -4.57 -7.81 -15.28
N HIS A 132 -3.95 -8.85 -14.69
CA HIS A 132 -3.96 -10.21 -15.20
C HIS A 132 -5.17 -11.02 -14.76
N GLY A 133 -5.84 -10.62 -13.70
CA GLY A 133 -7.00 -11.32 -13.13
C GLY A 133 -8.32 -10.85 -13.71
N ALA A 134 -8.54 -11.01 -15.00
CA ALA A 134 -9.85 -11.02 -15.69
C ALA A 134 -10.99 -10.11 -15.14
N PHE A 135 -10.68 -8.94 -14.59
CA PHE A 135 -11.67 -7.91 -14.32
C PHE A 135 -11.99 -7.08 -15.57
N VAL A 136 -11.95 -7.73 -16.74
CA VAL A 136 -12.43 -7.13 -17.97
C VAL A 136 -13.95 -7.19 -17.97
N LYS A 137 -14.58 -6.40 -17.13
CA LYS A 137 -15.96 -6.08 -17.32
C LYS A 137 -16.05 -4.72 -17.98
N ARG A 138 -16.63 -4.74 -19.17
CA ARG A 138 -17.06 -3.55 -19.90
C ARG A 138 -18.08 -2.81 -19.03
N GLY A 139 -17.66 -1.81 -18.34
CA GLY A 139 -18.50 -0.95 -17.54
C GLY A 139 -18.00 0.48 -17.59
N GLU A 140 -18.86 1.41 -17.26
CA GLU A 140 -18.56 2.83 -17.17
C GLU A 140 -17.31 3.11 -16.33
N HIS A 141 -16.57 4.14 -16.71
CA HIS A 141 -15.26 4.49 -16.14
C HIS A 141 -15.27 4.62 -14.60
N ASP A 142 -16.35 5.14 -14.04
CA ASP A 142 -16.49 5.32 -12.57
C ASP A 142 -16.67 3.99 -11.81
N ARG A 143 -17.33 3.01 -12.41
CA ARG A 143 -17.44 1.65 -11.85
C ARG A 143 -16.08 0.96 -11.81
N ARG A 144 -15.21 1.19 -12.79
CA ARG A 144 -13.86 0.61 -12.81
C ARG A 144 -13.01 1.08 -11.64
N ILE A 145 -13.08 2.35 -11.28
CA ILE A 145 -12.30 2.91 -10.17
C ILE A 145 -12.77 2.34 -8.85
N THR A 146 -14.08 2.22 -8.62
CA THR A 146 -14.64 1.64 -7.41
C THR A 146 -14.34 0.14 -7.33
N GLU A 147 -14.49 -0.60 -8.42
CA GLU A 147 -14.19 -2.03 -8.49
C GLU A 147 -12.70 -2.31 -8.28
N VAL A 148 -11.82 -1.48 -8.83
CA VAL A 148 -10.36 -1.59 -8.63
C VAL A 148 -10.00 -1.35 -7.16
N LYS A 149 -10.58 -0.35 -6.51
CA LYS A 149 -10.34 -0.08 -5.08
C LYS A 149 -10.81 -1.25 -4.20
N GLU A 150 -12.00 -1.78 -4.46
CA GLU A 150 -12.53 -2.94 -3.73
C GLU A 150 -11.68 -4.19 -3.97
N ALA A 151 -11.24 -4.40 -5.21
CA ALA A 151 -10.35 -5.50 -5.57
C ALA A 151 -8.99 -5.39 -4.91
N LEU A 152 -8.42 -4.19 -4.80
CA LEU A 152 -7.17 -3.95 -4.08
C LEU A 152 -7.31 -4.22 -2.59
N ASP A 153 -8.39 -3.79 -1.97
CA ASP A 153 -8.67 -4.06 -0.56
C ASP A 153 -8.79 -5.56 -0.29
N TRP A 154 -9.52 -6.26 -1.14
CA TRP A 154 -9.65 -7.72 -1.05
C TRP A 154 -8.31 -8.42 -1.26
N LEU A 155 -7.55 -8.02 -2.27
CA LEU A 155 -6.25 -8.60 -2.59
C LEU A 155 -5.26 -8.41 -1.44
N LEU A 156 -5.22 -7.23 -0.84
CA LEU A 156 -4.37 -6.96 0.32
C LEU A 156 -4.73 -7.85 1.50
N GLU A 157 -6.01 -8.07 1.77
CA GLU A 157 -6.46 -8.98 2.82
C GLU A 157 -6.03 -10.44 2.54
N GLU A 158 -6.15 -10.89 1.29
CA GLU A 158 -5.69 -12.23 0.89
C GLU A 158 -4.17 -12.39 1.01
N VAL A 159 -3.41 -11.36 0.62
CA VAL A 159 -1.94 -11.36 0.76
C VAL A 159 -1.54 -11.39 2.24
N LYS A 160 -2.20 -10.62 3.09
CA LYS A 160 -1.96 -10.62 4.54
C LYS A 160 -2.24 -11.98 5.16
N LYS A 161 -3.32 -12.65 4.76
CA LYS A 161 -3.63 -14.02 5.20
C LYS A 161 -2.54 -15.00 4.78
N GLY A 162 -2.10 -14.92 3.52
CA GLY A 162 -1.03 -15.76 2.97
C GLY A 162 0.29 -15.58 3.72
N VAL A 163 0.66 -14.34 4.03
CA VAL A 163 1.86 -14.02 4.82
C VAL A 163 1.75 -14.57 6.24
N SER A 164 0.59 -14.42 6.89
CA SER A 164 0.35 -14.97 8.23
C SER A 164 0.48 -16.49 8.28
N ILE A 165 -0.06 -17.19 7.28
CA ILE A 165 0.03 -18.65 7.16
C ILE A 165 1.49 -19.08 6.96
N GLN A 166 2.24 -18.39 6.11
CA GLN A 166 3.67 -18.68 5.88
C GLN A 166 4.49 -18.48 7.16
N ARG A 167 4.24 -17.42 7.91
CA ARG A 167 4.89 -17.17 9.21
C ARG A 167 4.58 -18.27 10.21
N TYR A 168 3.35 -18.70 10.29
CA TYR A 168 2.92 -19.79 11.16
C TYR A 168 3.60 -21.11 10.79
N LYS A 169 3.66 -21.44 9.50
CA LYS A 169 4.37 -22.64 9.03
C LYS A 169 5.88 -22.56 9.30
N GLY A 170 6.49 -21.38 9.10
CA GLY A 170 7.89 -21.15 9.41
C GLY A 170 8.21 -21.35 10.88
N LEU A 171 7.34 -20.93 11.79
CA LEU A 171 7.46 -21.17 13.24
C LEU A 171 7.27 -22.64 13.57
N GLY A 172 6.36 -23.35 12.88
CA GLY A 172 6.15 -24.79 13.05
C GLY A 172 7.29 -25.64 12.53
N GLU A 173 7.99 -25.18 11.47
CA GLU A 173 9.17 -25.84 10.91
C GLU A 173 10.44 -25.58 11.73
N MET A 174 10.46 -24.47 12.47
CA MET A 174 11.67 -24.08 13.19
C MET A 174 11.97 -24.88 14.41
N ASN A 175 11.09 -25.72 14.95
CA ASN A 175 11.59 -26.71 15.89
C ASN A 175 10.68 -27.69 16.60
N PRO A 176 10.83 -28.97 16.37
CA PRO A 176 10.41 -29.96 17.36
C PRO A 176 11.43 -30.28 18.46
N GLU A 177 12.68 -29.77 18.46
CA GLU A 177 13.73 -30.21 19.39
C GLU A 177 14.33 -29.13 20.31
N GLN A 178 13.80 -27.94 20.26
CA GLN A 178 14.12 -26.93 21.28
C GLN A 178 12.96 -26.82 22.24
#